data_fec272937e3b517fae957cab4f95bd4e
#
_entry.id   fec272937e3b517fae957cab4f95bd4e
#
_cell.length_a   1.000
_cell.length_b   1.000
_cell.length_c   1.000
_cell.angle_alpha   90.00
_cell.angle_beta   90.00
_cell.angle_gamma   90.00
#
_symmetry.space_group_name_H-M   'P 1'
#
loop_
_entity.id
_entity.type
_entity.pdbx_description
1 polymer ?
#
loop_
_entity_poly.entity_id
_entity_poly.type
_entity_poly.pdbx_seq_one_letter_code
_entity_poly.pdbx_strand_id
1 'polypeptide(L)'
;MSTAAEAVASDDAWSDVVGQQAAVAMLRHAAQGDTPHAWLFVGPHGSGKRAAARAFAGDLLAAEASAAGDDEGAARARSLARHEQHPDLIIVAREGASISVGQAEEIIRRASRSAVEGSRKVLLLDEFHLVKDAGPKLLKTIEEPPAGTFFVVLADELPPELITIASRCVRVDFDALTAPLIAARLVDEGVGPERADEVAAFAGGDLDRARLLATDERLALRLGAWRDLPRRLNGTGSAAAAGIAELRAAIDDAESPLKARHEVEVAELNERIERYGQRGSGARQLEERHRRESRRLRTDELRMGLGALAGAYRDEMAVAADPSAALAALEAIQDTAERLEFNPNEELQLIALAVRLPTLT
;
A
#
# COMPACT_ATOMS: atom_id res chain seq x y z
N MET A 1 -15.64 23.05 -32.31
CA MET A 1 -14.32 22.37 -32.35
C MET A 1 -13.58 22.43 -30.98
N SER A 2 -14.32 22.45 -29.87
CA SER A 2 -13.73 22.58 -28.48
C SER A 2 -13.78 21.31 -27.64
N THR A 3 -14.55 20.32 -28.04
CA THR A 3 -14.80 19.11 -27.21
C THR A 3 -13.74 17.99 -27.30
N ALA A 4 -12.93 17.98 -28.37
CA ALA A 4 -11.90 16.94 -28.53
C ALA A 4 -10.58 17.27 -27.78
N ALA A 5 -10.27 18.56 -27.62
CA ALA A 5 -9.06 18.97 -26.87
C ALA A 5 -9.22 18.86 -25.34
N GLU A 6 -10.45 19.04 -24.82
CA GLU A 6 -10.74 18.86 -23.40
C GLU A 6 -10.78 17.36 -23.00
N ALA A 7 -11.20 16.48 -23.89
CA ALA A 7 -11.19 15.02 -23.65
C ALA A 7 -9.76 14.43 -23.62
N VAL A 8 -8.81 15.01 -24.39
CA VAL A 8 -7.40 14.57 -24.40
C VAL A 8 -6.64 15.00 -23.13
N ALA A 9 -7.04 16.10 -22.48
CA ALA A 9 -6.43 16.58 -21.23
C ALA A 9 -6.74 15.67 -20.00
N SER A 10 -7.79 14.82 -20.07
CA SER A 10 -8.19 13.94 -18.96
C SER A 10 -7.51 12.55 -18.97
N ASP A 11 -6.72 12.21 -19.99
CA ASP A 11 -6.10 10.87 -20.15
C ASP A 11 -4.60 10.83 -19.77
N ASP A 12 -4.05 11.89 -19.20
CA ASP A 12 -2.68 11.88 -18.66
C ASP A 12 -2.66 11.13 -17.33
N ALA A 13 -2.09 9.92 -17.33
CA ALA A 13 -1.94 9.10 -16.12
C ALA A 13 -1.19 9.80 -14.97
N TRP A 14 -0.39 10.82 -15.29
CA TRP A 14 0.30 11.65 -14.30
C TRP A 14 -0.64 12.58 -13.52
N SER A 15 -1.85 12.83 -14.01
CA SER A 15 -2.88 13.60 -13.30
C SER A 15 -3.36 12.90 -12.01
N ASP A 16 -3.12 11.58 -11.89
CA ASP A 16 -3.42 10.83 -10.69
C ASP A 16 -2.36 11.03 -9.58
N VAL A 17 -1.20 11.61 -9.92
CA VAL A 17 -0.10 11.84 -8.97
C VAL A 17 -0.25 13.22 -8.34
N VAL A 18 -0.66 13.25 -7.10
CA VAL A 18 -0.90 14.50 -6.36
C VAL A 18 0.35 14.93 -5.59
N GLY A 19 0.71 16.21 -5.68
CA GLY A 19 1.68 16.85 -4.79
C GLY A 19 3.15 16.45 -4.94
N GLN A 20 3.52 15.67 -5.97
CA GLN A 20 4.88 15.09 -6.13
C GLN A 20 5.62 15.65 -7.35
N GLN A 21 5.66 16.99 -7.51
CA GLN A 21 6.18 17.64 -8.72
C GLN A 21 7.61 17.23 -9.08
N ALA A 22 8.52 17.13 -8.09
CA ALA A 22 9.91 16.76 -8.33
C ALA A 22 10.05 15.31 -8.83
N ALA A 23 9.34 14.38 -8.19
CA ALA A 23 9.30 12.96 -8.59
C ALA A 23 8.72 12.80 -10.00
N VAL A 24 7.61 13.48 -10.30
CA VAL A 24 6.96 13.47 -11.62
C VAL A 24 7.91 14.02 -12.71
N ALA A 25 8.57 15.17 -12.47
CA ALA A 25 9.50 15.75 -13.42
C ALA A 25 10.68 14.81 -13.72
N MET A 26 11.27 14.20 -12.68
CA MET A 26 12.35 13.23 -12.79
C MET A 26 11.94 12.00 -13.60
N LEU A 27 10.80 11.40 -13.29
CA LEU A 27 10.33 10.18 -13.93
C LEU A 27 9.91 10.40 -15.39
N ARG A 28 9.24 11.50 -15.69
CA ARG A 28 8.91 11.89 -17.08
C ARG A 28 10.17 12.10 -17.92
N HIS A 29 11.18 12.75 -17.35
CA HIS A 29 12.46 12.94 -18.06
C HIS A 29 13.16 11.60 -18.29
N ALA A 30 13.20 10.73 -17.29
CA ALA A 30 13.81 9.41 -17.38
C ALA A 30 13.13 8.52 -18.43
N ALA A 31 11.80 8.58 -18.58
CA ALA A 31 11.06 7.75 -19.52
C ALA A 31 11.40 8.08 -21.01
N GLN A 32 11.92 9.28 -21.29
CA GLN A 32 12.22 9.76 -22.64
C GLN A 32 13.63 9.39 -23.14
N GLY A 33 14.50 8.86 -22.26
CA GLY A 33 15.91 8.62 -22.57
C GLY A 33 16.35 7.16 -22.39
N ASP A 34 17.66 7.00 -22.17
CA ASP A 34 18.25 5.72 -21.74
C ASP A 34 17.89 5.49 -20.27
N THR A 35 16.81 4.77 -20.07
CA THR A 35 16.17 4.58 -18.77
C THR A 35 16.86 3.48 -17.98
N PRO A 36 17.34 3.72 -16.75
CA PRO A 36 17.80 2.66 -15.86
C PRO A 36 16.74 1.59 -15.65
N HIS A 37 17.17 0.34 -15.56
CA HIS A 37 16.27 -0.80 -15.48
C HIS A 37 15.67 -1.03 -14.09
N ALA A 38 16.18 -0.40 -13.02
CA ALA A 38 15.70 -0.59 -11.65
C ALA A 38 15.47 0.73 -10.94
N TRP A 39 14.26 0.90 -10.41
CA TRP A 39 13.78 2.10 -9.72
C TRP A 39 13.25 1.73 -8.35
N LEU A 40 13.49 2.57 -7.36
CA LEU A 40 12.99 2.42 -6.00
C LEU A 40 12.25 3.69 -5.57
N PHE A 41 10.95 3.60 -5.43
CA PHE A 41 10.10 4.69 -4.95
C PHE A 41 9.90 4.54 -3.44
N VAL A 42 10.35 5.52 -2.68
CA VAL A 42 10.33 5.52 -1.21
C VAL A 42 9.48 6.66 -0.69
N GLY A 43 8.63 6.38 0.26
CA GLY A 43 7.81 7.38 0.94
C GLY A 43 6.59 6.76 1.62
N PRO A 44 5.85 7.50 2.45
CA PRO A 44 4.74 6.94 3.21
C PRO A 44 3.65 6.34 2.33
N HIS A 45 2.89 5.40 2.90
CA HIS A 45 1.70 4.85 2.22
C HIS A 45 0.76 6.00 1.77
N GLY A 46 0.08 5.82 0.64
CA GLY A 46 -0.85 6.82 0.09
C GLY A 46 -0.22 8.11 -0.42
N SER A 47 1.13 8.22 -0.48
CA SER A 47 1.83 9.39 -1.02
C SER A 47 1.77 9.54 -2.56
N GLY A 48 1.09 8.62 -3.25
CA GLY A 48 0.98 8.62 -4.71
C GLY A 48 2.04 7.80 -5.45
N LYS A 49 2.92 7.05 -4.74
CA LYS A 49 3.95 6.17 -5.34
C LYS A 49 3.38 5.20 -6.36
N ARG A 50 2.26 4.55 -6.05
CA ARG A 50 1.64 3.56 -6.94
C ARG A 50 1.07 4.22 -8.19
N ALA A 51 0.44 5.39 -8.07
CA ALA A 51 -0.03 6.16 -9.22
C ALA A 51 1.14 6.59 -10.12
N ALA A 52 2.23 7.11 -9.54
CA ALA A 52 3.45 7.46 -10.26
C ALA A 52 4.09 6.24 -10.94
N ALA A 53 4.12 5.08 -10.28
CA ALA A 53 4.66 3.84 -10.85
C ALA A 53 3.85 3.37 -12.07
N ARG A 54 2.50 3.47 -12.02
CA ARG A 54 1.64 3.15 -13.18
C ARG A 54 1.85 4.11 -14.33
N ALA A 55 1.93 5.41 -14.06
CA ALA A 55 2.16 6.42 -15.07
C ALA A 55 3.55 6.24 -15.72
N PHE A 56 4.59 6.01 -14.92
CA PHE A 56 5.94 5.74 -15.40
C PHE A 56 6.02 4.44 -16.20
N ALA A 57 5.39 3.37 -15.73
CA ALA A 57 5.29 2.11 -16.47
C ALA A 57 4.58 2.31 -17.82
N GLY A 58 3.51 3.09 -17.85
CA GLY A 58 2.80 3.45 -19.07
C GLY A 58 3.69 4.16 -20.09
N ASP A 59 4.51 5.11 -19.65
CA ASP A 59 5.46 5.81 -20.54
C ASP A 59 6.57 4.87 -21.03
N LEU A 60 7.09 3.95 -20.19
CA LEU A 60 8.07 2.95 -20.59
C LEU A 60 7.52 1.99 -21.65
N LEU A 61 6.29 1.52 -21.47
CA LEU A 61 5.62 0.58 -22.38
C LEU A 61 5.18 1.26 -23.67
N ALA A 62 4.82 2.54 -23.63
CA ALA A 62 4.46 3.33 -24.79
C ALA A 62 5.66 3.80 -25.64
N ALA A 63 6.89 3.65 -25.14
CA ALA A 63 8.07 4.29 -25.76
C ALA A 63 8.33 3.85 -27.21
N GLU A 64 8.10 2.58 -27.55
CA GLU A 64 8.28 2.07 -28.92
C GLU A 64 7.23 2.65 -29.89
N ALA A 65 5.96 2.62 -29.48
CA ALA A 65 4.87 3.20 -30.26
C ALA A 65 5.08 4.71 -30.47
N SER A 66 5.48 5.41 -29.39
CA SER A 66 5.82 6.85 -29.47
C SER A 66 6.99 7.12 -30.44
N ALA A 67 8.04 6.32 -30.40
CA ALA A 67 9.20 6.44 -31.31
C ALA A 67 8.85 6.13 -32.76
N ALA A 68 7.88 5.25 -32.99
CA ALA A 68 7.35 4.92 -34.33
C ALA A 68 6.33 5.94 -34.84
N GLY A 69 5.94 6.94 -34.03
CA GLY A 69 4.89 7.92 -34.40
C GLY A 69 3.47 7.33 -34.30
N ASP A 70 3.29 6.20 -33.62
CA ASP A 70 1.99 5.59 -33.35
C ASP A 70 1.40 6.17 -32.05
N ASP A 71 0.76 7.33 -32.18
CA ASP A 71 0.16 8.05 -31.06
C ASP A 71 -1.01 7.26 -30.43
N GLU A 72 -1.77 6.51 -31.22
CA GLU A 72 -2.89 5.70 -30.76
C GLU A 72 -2.40 4.50 -29.94
N GLY A 73 -1.40 3.78 -30.44
CA GLY A 73 -0.76 2.69 -29.71
C GLY A 73 -0.10 3.15 -28.40
N ALA A 74 0.55 4.31 -28.44
CA ALA A 74 1.15 4.91 -27.25
C ALA A 74 0.10 5.32 -26.20
N ALA A 75 -1.01 5.95 -26.61
CA ALA A 75 -2.10 6.31 -25.73
C ALA A 75 -2.76 5.06 -25.12
N ARG A 76 -3.00 4.01 -25.95
CA ARG A 76 -3.55 2.72 -25.48
C ARG A 76 -2.64 2.09 -24.42
N ALA A 77 -1.33 2.03 -24.63
CA ALA A 77 -0.38 1.45 -23.68
C ALA A 77 -0.42 2.20 -22.33
N ARG A 78 -0.43 3.53 -22.34
CA ARG A 78 -0.56 4.36 -21.13
C ARG A 78 -1.87 4.12 -20.41
N SER A 79 -2.99 4.09 -21.15
CA SER A 79 -4.31 3.84 -20.58
C SER A 79 -4.40 2.47 -19.94
N LEU A 80 -3.93 1.40 -20.59
CA LEU A 80 -3.90 0.06 -20.01
C LEU A 80 -3.01 -0.04 -18.78
N ALA A 81 -1.85 0.62 -18.77
CA ALA A 81 -0.96 0.65 -17.61
C ALA A 81 -1.59 1.41 -16.43
N ARG A 82 -2.26 2.54 -16.68
CA ARG A 82 -3.01 3.30 -15.68
C ARG A 82 -4.04 2.42 -14.95
N HIS A 83 -4.73 1.55 -15.68
CA HIS A 83 -5.75 0.64 -15.15
C HIS A 83 -5.21 -0.73 -14.71
N GLU A 84 -3.88 -0.92 -14.70
CA GLU A 84 -3.22 -2.17 -14.34
C GLU A 84 -3.62 -3.37 -15.27
N GLN A 85 -3.97 -3.08 -16.51
CA GLN A 85 -4.46 -4.06 -17.50
C GLN A 85 -3.50 -4.33 -18.66
N HIS A 86 -2.33 -3.66 -18.71
CA HIS A 86 -1.36 -3.91 -19.75
C HIS A 86 -0.71 -5.29 -19.56
N PRO A 87 -0.64 -6.16 -20.60
CA PRO A 87 -0.12 -7.53 -20.47
C PRO A 87 1.36 -7.56 -20.04
N ASP A 88 2.14 -6.53 -20.36
CA ASP A 88 3.55 -6.40 -19.98
C ASP A 88 3.77 -5.56 -18.72
N LEU A 89 2.72 -5.16 -18.01
CA LEU A 89 2.79 -4.62 -16.65
C LEU A 89 2.44 -5.73 -15.65
N ILE A 90 3.45 -6.20 -14.95
CA ILE A 90 3.30 -7.29 -13.98
C ILE A 90 3.35 -6.70 -12.58
N ILE A 91 2.22 -6.72 -11.89
CA ILE A 91 2.14 -6.23 -10.51
C ILE A 91 2.28 -7.41 -9.57
N VAL A 92 3.18 -7.26 -8.60
CA VAL A 92 3.39 -8.22 -7.53
C VAL A 92 3.16 -7.51 -6.20
N ALA A 93 2.03 -7.81 -5.58
CA ALA A 93 1.72 -7.43 -4.21
C ALA A 93 1.92 -8.62 -3.27
N ARG A 94 2.17 -8.36 -1.99
CA ARG A 94 2.24 -9.42 -0.99
C ARG A 94 0.93 -10.20 -0.88
N GLU A 95 1.01 -11.48 -0.68
CA GLU A 95 -0.16 -12.35 -0.47
C GLU A 95 -0.51 -12.52 1.02
N GLY A 96 0.46 -12.32 1.90
CA GLY A 96 0.32 -12.44 3.35
C GLY A 96 0.89 -11.23 4.10
N ALA A 97 1.40 -11.43 5.31
CA ALA A 97 2.03 -10.36 6.09
C ALA A 97 3.37 -9.87 5.52
N SER A 98 4.02 -10.67 4.66
CA SER A 98 5.30 -10.33 4.01
C SER A 98 5.40 -10.99 2.63
N ILE A 99 6.36 -10.54 1.82
CA ILE A 99 6.69 -11.18 0.53
C ILE A 99 7.46 -12.45 0.82
N SER A 100 6.92 -13.57 0.38
CA SER A 100 7.50 -14.90 0.63
C SER A 100 8.60 -15.25 -0.38
N VAL A 101 9.43 -16.25 -0.01
CA VAL A 101 10.44 -16.83 -0.90
C VAL A 101 9.82 -17.38 -2.19
N GLY A 102 8.63 -18.01 -2.11
CA GLY A 102 7.89 -18.49 -3.27
C GLY A 102 7.46 -17.38 -4.23
N GLN A 103 7.03 -16.25 -3.68
CA GLN A 103 6.73 -15.04 -4.48
C GLN A 103 7.99 -14.49 -5.15
N ALA A 104 9.14 -14.47 -4.47
CA ALA A 104 10.41 -14.05 -5.08
C ALA A 104 10.79 -14.95 -6.26
N GLU A 105 10.61 -16.27 -6.17
CA GLU A 105 10.83 -17.20 -7.26
C GLU A 105 9.86 -16.97 -8.44
N GLU A 106 8.60 -16.60 -8.15
CA GLU A 106 7.64 -16.20 -9.18
C GLU A 106 8.06 -14.90 -9.88
N ILE A 107 8.53 -13.90 -9.15
CA ILE A 107 9.08 -12.65 -9.72
C ILE A 107 10.20 -12.97 -10.69
N ILE A 108 11.16 -13.81 -10.31
CA ILE A 108 12.27 -14.23 -11.17
C ILE A 108 11.77 -14.93 -12.44
N ARG A 109 10.80 -15.85 -12.30
CA ARG A 109 10.20 -16.54 -13.48
C ARG A 109 9.51 -15.56 -14.42
N ARG A 110 8.73 -14.60 -13.88
CA ARG A 110 8.05 -13.58 -14.69
C ARG A 110 9.05 -12.63 -15.34
N ALA A 111 10.10 -12.26 -14.63
CA ALA A 111 11.19 -11.45 -15.19
C ALA A 111 11.88 -12.15 -16.38
N SER A 112 12.05 -13.48 -16.35
CA SER A 112 12.73 -14.26 -17.39
C SER A 112 11.90 -14.53 -18.65
N ARG A 113 10.58 -14.27 -18.63
CA ARG A 113 9.72 -14.42 -19.81
C ARG A 113 9.88 -13.23 -20.75
N SER A 114 9.66 -13.41 -22.04
CA SER A 114 9.61 -12.30 -23.00
C SER A 114 8.38 -11.43 -22.79
N ALA A 115 8.45 -10.17 -23.22
CA ALA A 115 7.29 -9.29 -23.31
C ALA A 115 6.26 -9.86 -24.33
N VAL A 116 5.00 -9.49 -24.18
CA VAL A 116 3.87 -9.99 -24.98
C VAL A 116 3.57 -9.06 -26.16
N GLU A 117 3.48 -7.76 -25.92
CA GLU A 117 3.07 -6.78 -26.95
C GLU A 117 4.23 -5.97 -27.51
N GLY A 118 5.38 -5.87 -26.84
CA GLY A 118 6.50 -5.07 -27.28
C GLY A 118 7.84 -5.67 -26.90
N SER A 119 8.89 -4.85 -26.84
CA SER A 119 10.21 -5.26 -26.37
C SER A 119 10.42 -4.98 -24.87
N ARG A 120 9.52 -4.24 -24.25
CA ARG A 120 9.61 -3.79 -22.84
C ARG A 120 8.56 -4.42 -21.97
N LYS A 121 8.91 -4.76 -20.74
CA LYS A 121 8.00 -5.14 -19.67
C LYS A 121 8.40 -4.50 -18.35
N VAL A 122 7.44 -4.23 -17.50
CA VAL A 122 7.63 -3.60 -16.20
C VAL A 122 7.12 -4.53 -15.10
N LEU A 123 7.96 -4.83 -14.12
CA LEU A 123 7.59 -5.49 -12.88
C LEU A 123 7.45 -4.43 -11.78
N LEU A 124 6.22 -4.20 -11.32
CA LEU A 124 5.92 -3.33 -10.20
C LEU A 124 5.83 -4.19 -8.93
N LEU A 125 6.81 -4.01 -8.03
CA LEU A 125 6.90 -4.75 -6.78
C LEU A 125 6.37 -3.86 -5.65
N ASP A 126 5.14 -4.12 -5.20
CA ASP A 126 4.46 -3.32 -4.20
C ASP A 126 4.77 -3.78 -2.78
N GLU A 127 4.72 -2.85 -1.80
CA GLU A 127 5.00 -3.09 -0.38
C GLU A 127 6.34 -3.84 -0.13
N PHE A 128 7.36 -3.52 -0.92
CA PHE A 128 8.60 -4.29 -0.95
C PHE A 128 9.47 -4.13 0.31
N HIS A 129 9.20 -3.14 1.16
CA HIS A 129 9.78 -3.02 2.50
C HIS A 129 9.46 -4.24 3.40
N LEU A 130 8.47 -5.06 3.01
CA LEU A 130 8.08 -6.29 3.70
C LEU A 130 8.72 -7.57 3.09
N VAL A 131 9.80 -7.44 2.33
CA VAL A 131 10.41 -8.57 1.57
C VAL A 131 11.15 -9.57 2.47
N LYS A 132 11.63 -9.18 3.63
CA LYS A 132 12.36 -10.02 4.59
C LYS A 132 13.41 -10.95 3.89
N ASP A 133 13.42 -12.25 4.23
CA ASP A 133 14.38 -13.25 3.74
C ASP A 133 14.32 -13.52 2.22
N ALA A 134 13.30 -13.02 1.55
CA ALA A 134 13.14 -13.18 0.10
C ALA A 134 14.00 -12.20 -0.72
N GLY A 135 14.43 -11.07 -0.13
CA GLY A 135 15.21 -10.03 -0.79
C GLY A 135 16.50 -10.52 -1.48
N PRO A 136 17.36 -11.26 -0.81
CA PRO A 136 18.61 -11.76 -1.39
C PRO A 136 18.45 -12.56 -2.68
N LYS A 137 17.34 -13.30 -2.85
CA LYS A 137 17.06 -14.06 -4.07
C LYS A 137 16.84 -13.18 -5.30
N LEU A 138 16.34 -11.96 -5.11
CA LEU A 138 16.00 -11.03 -6.19
C LEU A 138 17.17 -10.16 -6.63
N LEU A 139 18.24 -10.06 -5.82
CA LEU A 139 19.37 -9.16 -6.07
C LEU A 139 19.95 -9.34 -7.47
N LYS A 140 20.28 -10.57 -7.87
CA LYS A 140 20.87 -10.84 -9.18
C LYS A 140 19.94 -10.45 -10.33
N THR A 141 18.64 -10.70 -10.19
CA THR A 141 17.67 -10.40 -11.24
C THR A 141 17.39 -8.90 -11.37
N ILE A 142 17.49 -8.16 -10.25
CA ILE A 142 17.34 -6.70 -10.26
C ILE A 142 18.62 -6.03 -10.79
N GLU A 143 19.80 -6.60 -10.49
CA GLU A 143 21.11 -6.08 -10.94
C GLU A 143 21.34 -6.31 -12.43
N GLU A 144 21.02 -7.51 -12.92
CA GLU A 144 21.18 -7.94 -14.32
C GLU A 144 19.88 -8.50 -14.88
N PRO A 145 18.86 -7.66 -15.13
CA PRO A 145 17.59 -8.12 -15.65
C PRO A 145 17.72 -8.54 -17.11
N PRO A 146 16.86 -9.44 -17.60
CA PRO A 146 16.74 -9.70 -19.02
C PRO A 146 16.46 -8.41 -19.81
N ALA A 147 16.95 -8.36 -21.07
CA ALA A 147 16.76 -7.18 -21.92
C ALA A 147 15.30 -6.74 -21.98
N GLY A 148 15.06 -5.42 -21.91
CA GLY A 148 13.73 -4.84 -21.94
C GLY A 148 12.93 -5.01 -20.64
N THR A 149 13.51 -5.56 -19.57
CA THR A 149 12.83 -5.73 -18.28
C THR A 149 13.16 -4.58 -17.35
N PHE A 150 12.13 -3.93 -16.82
CA PHE A 150 12.25 -2.84 -15.86
C PHE A 150 11.63 -3.23 -14.51
N PHE A 151 12.29 -2.86 -13.42
CA PHE A 151 11.78 -3.02 -12.08
C PHE A 151 11.40 -1.66 -11.49
N VAL A 152 10.18 -1.56 -10.97
CA VAL A 152 9.72 -0.44 -10.15
C VAL A 152 9.33 -0.98 -8.79
N VAL A 153 10.17 -0.71 -7.81
CA VAL A 153 10.03 -1.21 -6.44
C VAL A 153 9.41 -0.13 -5.58
N LEU A 154 8.31 -0.42 -4.89
CA LEU A 154 7.65 0.52 -3.97
C LEU A 154 7.93 0.12 -2.52
N ALA A 155 8.38 1.06 -1.72
CA ALA A 155 8.65 0.87 -0.30
C ALA A 155 8.14 2.06 0.51
N ASP A 156 7.53 1.79 1.68
CA ASP A 156 7.11 2.86 2.58
C ASP A 156 8.32 3.41 3.36
N GLU A 157 9.29 2.55 3.62
CA GLU A 157 10.53 2.85 4.32
C GLU A 157 11.68 1.98 3.78
N LEU A 158 12.89 2.24 4.24
CA LEU A 158 14.10 1.49 3.87
C LEU A 158 14.61 0.67 5.05
N PRO A 159 14.06 -0.52 5.32
CA PRO A 159 14.61 -1.42 6.33
C PRO A 159 16.00 -1.93 5.92
N PRO A 160 16.84 -2.42 6.86
CA PRO A 160 18.17 -2.91 6.59
C PRO A 160 18.25 -3.95 5.47
N GLU A 161 17.25 -4.81 5.36
CA GLU A 161 17.14 -5.86 4.34
C GLU A 161 17.02 -5.29 2.92
N LEU A 162 16.49 -4.09 2.79
CA LEU A 162 16.29 -3.43 1.50
C LEU A 162 17.51 -2.60 1.04
N ILE A 163 18.45 -2.28 1.92
CA ILE A 163 19.60 -1.42 1.60
C ILE A 163 20.41 -1.95 0.41
N THR A 164 20.61 -3.27 0.34
CA THR A 164 21.37 -3.91 -0.75
C THR A 164 20.65 -3.79 -2.10
N ILE A 165 19.32 -3.85 -2.11
CA ILE A 165 18.50 -3.62 -3.32
C ILE A 165 18.50 -2.13 -3.66
N ALA A 166 18.34 -1.26 -2.67
CA ALA A 166 18.32 0.19 -2.84
C ALA A 166 19.60 0.73 -3.50
N SER A 167 20.75 0.15 -3.18
CA SER A 167 22.05 0.56 -3.77
C SER A 167 22.15 0.26 -5.28
N ARG A 168 21.24 -0.53 -5.86
CA ARG A 168 21.19 -0.93 -7.27
C ARG A 168 20.05 -0.26 -8.04
N CYS A 169 19.23 0.53 -7.36
CA CYS A 169 18.08 1.19 -7.93
C CYS A 169 18.30 2.71 -7.99
N VAL A 170 17.70 3.37 -8.97
CA VAL A 170 17.52 4.81 -8.93
C VAL A 170 16.42 5.13 -7.92
N ARG A 171 16.79 5.85 -6.86
CA ARG A 171 15.85 6.21 -5.80
C ARG A 171 15.04 7.45 -6.17
N VAL A 172 13.74 7.40 -5.93
CA VAL A 172 12.81 8.52 -6.03
C VAL A 172 12.05 8.64 -4.72
N ASP A 173 12.17 9.77 -4.06
CA ASP A 173 11.50 10.04 -2.78
C ASP A 173 10.14 10.68 -3.00
N PHE A 174 9.16 10.25 -2.20
CA PHE A 174 7.79 10.74 -2.17
C PHE A 174 7.46 11.25 -0.77
N ASP A 175 6.99 12.49 -0.69
CA ASP A 175 6.60 13.09 0.58
C ASP A 175 5.16 12.71 0.97
N ALA A 176 4.86 12.77 2.27
CA ALA A 176 3.48 12.70 2.76
C ALA A 176 2.66 13.86 2.17
N LEU A 177 1.43 13.58 1.75
CA LEU A 177 0.56 14.63 1.21
C LEU A 177 0.05 15.52 2.33
N THR A 178 -0.07 16.81 2.06
CA THR A 178 -0.69 17.73 3.01
C THR A 178 -2.21 17.57 3.02
N ALA A 179 -2.86 17.82 4.17
CA ALA A 179 -4.31 17.70 4.28
C ALA A 179 -5.06 18.56 3.23
N PRO A 180 -4.67 19.82 2.94
CA PRO A 180 -5.33 20.60 1.88
C PRO A 180 -5.24 19.95 0.49
N LEU A 181 -4.11 19.33 0.14
CA LEU A 181 -3.98 18.62 -1.15
C LEU A 181 -4.88 17.38 -1.22
N ILE A 182 -4.98 16.64 -0.12
CA ILE A 182 -5.88 15.49 -0.02
C ILE A 182 -7.35 15.94 -0.13
N ALA A 183 -7.74 16.98 0.61
CA ALA A 183 -9.11 17.52 0.57
C ALA A 183 -9.48 18.00 -0.84
N ALA A 184 -8.61 18.78 -1.49
CA ALA A 184 -8.84 19.23 -2.86
C ALA A 184 -9.04 18.04 -3.82
N ARG A 185 -8.19 17.00 -3.71
CA ARG A 185 -8.31 15.80 -4.55
C ARG A 185 -9.62 15.05 -4.30
N LEU A 186 -10.06 14.91 -3.04
CA LEU A 186 -11.33 14.27 -2.70
C LEU A 186 -12.53 15.05 -3.24
N VAL A 187 -12.47 16.39 -3.22
CA VAL A 187 -13.51 17.25 -3.83
C VAL A 187 -13.56 17.03 -5.35
N ASP A 188 -12.42 16.95 -6.02
CA ASP A 188 -12.35 16.65 -7.46
C ASP A 188 -12.93 15.25 -7.78
N GLU A 189 -12.84 14.31 -6.81
CA GLU A 189 -13.42 12.95 -6.90
C GLU A 189 -14.91 12.91 -6.49
N GLY A 190 -15.52 14.06 -6.16
CA GLY A 190 -16.96 14.19 -5.86
C GLY A 190 -17.34 14.07 -4.39
N VAL A 191 -16.37 14.06 -3.46
CA VAL A 191 -16.64 14.13 -2.01
C VAL A 191 -17.03 15.54 -1.63
N GLY A 192 -18.08 15.70 -0.78
CA GLY A 192 -18.48 17.02 -0.30
C GLY A 192 -17.35 17.75 0.45
N PRO A 193 -17.17 19.07 0.29
CA PRO A 193 -16.03 19.80 0.82
C PRO A 193 -15.82 19.64 2.34
N GLU A 194 -16.88 19.73 3.13
CA GLU A 194 -16.81 19.55 4.59
C GLU A 194 -16.30 18.15 4.97
N ARG A 195 -16.79 17.11 4.28
CA ARG A 195 -16.37 15.74 4.50
C ARG A 195 -14.93 15.51 4.01
N ALA A 196 -14.54 16.13 2.90
CA ALA A 196 -13.19 16.06 2.36
C ALA A 196 -12.16 16.66 3.34
N ASP A 197 -12.47 17.82 3.93
CA ASP A 197 -11.60 18.45 4.94
C ASP A 197 -11.49 17.58 6.21
N GLU A 198 -12.63 17.06 6.71
CA GLU A 198 -12.66 16.17 7.86
C GLU A 198 -11.77 14.94 7.65
N VAL A 199 -11.98 14.16 6.56
CA VAL A 199 -11.25 12.93 6.34
C VAL A 199 -9.78 13.18 5.98
N ALA A 200 -9.46 14.30 5.32
CA ALA A 200 -8.08 14.67 5.01
C ALA A 200 -7.26 14.92 6.29
N ALA A 201 -7.85 15.53 7.30
CA ALA A 201 -7.22 15.73 8.61
C ALA A 201 -6.93 14.40 9.32
N PHE A 202 -7.80 13.39 9.16
CA PHE A 202 -7.63 12.06 9.74
C PHE A 202 -6.69 11.14 8.92
N ALA A 203 -6.49 11.43 7.66
CA ALA A 203 -5.73 10.56 6.75
C ALA A 203 -4.22 10.52 7.06
N GLY A 204 -3.67 11.56 7.71
CA GLY A 204 -2.26 11.59 8.09
C GLY A 204 -1.31 11.63 6.89
N GLY A 205 -1.69 12.25 5.78
CA GLY A 205 -0.89 12.34 4.57
C GLY A 205 -1.09 11.19 3.56
N ASP A 206 -2.03 10.29 3.83
CA ASP A 206 -2.34 9.11 3.04
C ASP A 206 -3.65 9.31 2.27
N LEU A 207 -3.55 9.51 0.94
CA LEU A 207 -4.70 9.73 0.07
C LEU A 207 -5.60 8.49 -0.06
N ASP A 208 -5.01 7.28 -0.08
CA ASP A 208 -5.78 6.05 -0.21
C ASP A 208 -6.61 5.80 1.05
N ARG A 209 -6.03 6.09 2.24
CA ARG A 209 -6.76 6.11 3.50
C ARG A 209 -7.90 7.14 3.48
N ALA A 210 -7.64 8.35 2.97
CA ALA A 210 -8.66 9.40 2.87
C ALA A 210 -9.85 8.97 2.01
N ARG A 211 -9.62 8.32 0.87
CA ARG A 211 -10.66 7.75 0.01
C ARG A 211 -11.49 6.69 0.74
N LEU A 212 -10.82 5.80 1.46
CA LEU A 212 -11.51 4.78 2.27
C LEU A 212 -12.37 5.42 3.37
N LEU A 213 -11.82 6.40 4.09
CA LEU A 213 -12.56 7.13 5.13
C LEU A 213 -13.74 7.93 4.58
N ALA A 214 -13.64 8.43 3.35
CA ALA A 214 -14.73 9.15 2.71
C ALA A 214 -15.92 8.24 2.35
N THR A 215 -15.65 6.96 2.06
CA THR A 215 -16.65 6.00 1.55
C THR A 215 -17.08 4.94 2.56
N ASP A 216 -16.26 4.63 3.56
CA ASP A 216 -16.51 3.62 4.59
C ASP A 216 -16.68 4.26 5.98
N GLU A 217 -17.93 4.50 6.37
CA GLU A 217 -18.24 5.04 7.71
C GLU A 217 -17.80 4.11 8.84
N ARG A 218 -17.84 2.80 8.64
CA ARG A 218 -17.41 1.83 9.67
C ARG A 218 -15.92 1.90 9.90
N LEU A 219 -15.12 2.04 8.83
CA LEU A 219 -13.69 2.28 8.96
C LEU A 219 -13.41 3.61 9.69
N ALA A 220 -14.14 4.66 9.35
CA ALA A 220 -14.01 5.95 10.02
C ALA A 220 -14.27 5.84 11.53
N LEU A 221 -15.33 5.12 11.94
CA LEU A 221 -15.64 4.86 13.33
C LEU A 221 -14.55 4.04 14.04
N ARG A 222 -14.02 2.99 13.39
CA ARG A 222 -12.93 2.19 13.96
C ARG A 222 -11.66 3.02 14.17
N LEU A 223 -11.26 3.81 13.19
CA LEU A 223 -10.07 4.66 13.32
C LEU A 223 -10.28 5.80 14.32
N GLY A 224 -11.51 6.34 14.44
CA GLY A 224 -11.91 7.27 15.50
C GLY A 224 -11.70 6.64 16.88
N ALA A 225 -12.14 5.40 17.10
CA ALA A 225 -11.96 4.70 18.36
C ALA A 225 -10.47 4.53 18.75
N TRP A 226 -9.58 4.24 17.79
CA TRP A 226 -8.14 4.22 18.02
C TRP A 226 -7.58 5.60 18.42
N ARG A 227 -8.05 6.65 17.74
CA ARG A 227 -7.62 8.02 17.98
C ARG A 227 -8.09 8.54 19.34
N ASP A 228 -9.27 8.09 19.81
CA ASP A 228 -9.85 8.48 21.08
C ASP A 228 -9.35 7.63 22.26
N LEU A 229 -8.68 6.51 22.02
CA LEU A 229 -8.15 5.66 23.07
C LEU A 229 -7.35 6.43 24.12
N PRO A 230 -6.39 7.33 23.79
CA PRO A 230 -5.60 8.05 24.77
C PRO A 230 -6.44 8.89 25.75
N ARG A 231 -7.58 9.44 25.32
CA ARG A 231 -8.50 10.22 26.19
C ARG A 231 -9.27 9.36 27.17
N ARG A 232 -9.39 8.06 26.87
CA ARG A 232 -10.11 7.07 27.70
C ARG A 232 -9.20 6.34 28.68
N LEU A 233 -7.87 6.47 28.51
CA LEU A 233 -6.88 5.93 29.44
C LEU A 233 -6.86 6.75 30.74
N ASN A 234 -6.71 6.08 31.87
CA ASN A 234 -6.63 6.70 33.20
C ASN A 234 -5.44 6.21 34.02
N GLY A 235 -4.43 5.63 33.35
CA GLY A 235 -3.23 5.08 33.98
C GLY A 235 -3.43 3.70 34.62
N THR A 236 -4.62 3.08 34.52
CA THR A 236 -4.86 1.73 35.07
C THR A 236 -4.81 0.67 33.97
N GLY A 237 -4.29 -0.52 34.33
CA GLY A 237 -4.27 -1.68 33.42
C GLY A 237 -5.68 -2.13 33.02
N SER A 238 -6.69 -1.94 33.87
CA SER A 238 -8.09 -2.28 33.54
C SER A 238 -8.67 -1.40 32.44
N ALA A 239 -8.41 -0.10 32.47
CA ALA A 239 -8.85 0.82 31.40
C ALA A 239 -8.13 0.50 30.07
N ALA A 240 -6.83 0.23 30.15
CA ALA A 240 -6.06 -0.20 28.98
C ALA A 240 -6.60 -1.51 28.37
N ALA A 241 -6.83 -2.54 29.21
CA ALA A 241 -7.38 -3.81 28.74
C ALA A 241 -8.78 -3.67 28.13
N ALA A 242 -9.67 -2.90 28.76
CA ALA A 242 -11.01 -2.66 28.23
C ALA A 242 -10.97 -1.93 26.88
N GLY A 243 -10.18 -0.86 26.76
CA GLY A 243 -10.03 -0.13 25.50
C GLY A 243 -9.48 -1.02 24.38
N ILE A 244 -8.46 -1.80 24.66
CA ILE A 244 -7.88 -2.75 23.66
C ILE A 244 -8.86 -3.85 23.29
N ALA A 245 -9.64 -4.38 24.22
CA ALA A 245 -10.65 -5.39 23.93
C ALA A 245 -11.72 -4.86 22.96
N GLU A 246 -12.17 -3.63 23.14
CA GLU A 246 -13.11 -2.98 22.21
C GLU A 246 -12.52 -2.79 20.81
N LEU A 247 -11.28 -2.31 20.71
CA LEU A 247 -10.60 -2.12 19.43
C LEU A 247 -10.41 -3.44 18.69
N ARG A 248 -10.03 -4.51 19.40
CA ARG A 248 -9.89 -5.85 18.80
C ARG A 248 -11.23 -6.42 18.34
N ALA A 249 -12.29 -6.24 19.11
CA ALA A 249 -13.63 -6.66 18.70
C ALA A 249 -14.07 -5.95 17.41
N ALA A 250 -13.76 -4.65 17.26
CA ALA A 250 -14.06 -3.91 16.04
C ALA A 250 -13.25 -4.40 14.81
N ILE A 251 -12.01 -4.88 15.02
CA ILE A 251 -11.21 -5.53 13.96
C ILE A 251 -11.82 -6.90 13.60
N ASP A 252 -12.24 -7.68 14.60
CA ASP A 252 -12.90 -8.99 14.38
C ASP A 252 -14.20 -8.84 13.57
N ASP A 253 -14.96 -7.77 13.82
CA ASP A 253 -16.14 -7.41 13.03
C ASP A 253 -15.78 -7.04 11.57
N ALA A 254 -14.67 -6.35 11.36
CA ALA A 254 -14.18 -6.01 10.02
C ALA A 254 -13.77 -7.24 9.19
N GLU A 255 -13.36 -8.33 9.85
CA GLU A 255 -13.05 -9.60 9.19
C GLU A 255 -14.30 -10.40 8.75
N SER A 256 -15.49 -10.07 9.27
CA SER A 256 -16.70 -10.89 9.07
C SER A 256 -17.09 -11.07 7.59
N PRO A 257 -17.05 -10.05 6.70
CA PRO A 257 -17.34 -10.23 5.29
C PRO A 257 -16.34 -11.15 4.58
N LEU A 258 -15.05 -11.08 4.98
CA LEU A 258 -14.00 -11.94 4.44
C LEU A 258 -14.22 -13.40 4.86
N LYS A 259 -14.55 -13.65 6.13
CA LYS A 259 -14.88 -14.98 6.66
C LYS A 259 -16.08 -15.57 5.94
N ALA A 260 -17.14 -14.80 5.74
CA ALA A 260 -18.34 -15.26 5.01
C ALA A 260 -17.99 -15.66 3.56
N ARG A 261 -17.13 -14.89 2.86
CA ARG A 261 -16.65 -15.26 1.53
C ARG A 261 -15.85 -16.57 1.56
N HIS A 262 -14.96 -16.73 2.54
CA HIS A 262 -14.17 -17.95 2.71
C HIS A 262 -15.05 -19.19 2.92
N GLU A 263 -16.13 -19.07 3.70
CA GLU A 263 -17.11 -20.16 3.91
C GLU A 263 -17.78 -20.56 2.61
N VAL A 264 -18.19 -19.60 1.77
CA VAL A 264 -18.78 -19.87 0.45
C VAL A 264 -17.76 -20.61 -0.45
N GLU A 265 -16.52 -20.13 -0.52
CA GLU A 265 -15.47 -20.76 -1.36
C GLU A 265 -15.16 -22.21 -0.90
N VAL A 266 -15.19 -22.48 0.40
CA VAL A 266 -15.04 -23.85 0.95
C VAL A 266 -16.23 -24.72 0.58
N ALA A 267 -17.47 -24.19 0.67
CA ALA A 267 -18.68 -24.93 0.30
C ALA A 267 -18.66 -25.28 -1.20
N GLU A 268 -18.30 -24.34 -2.08
CA GLU A 268 -18.18 -24.57 -3.53
C GLU A 268 -17.11 -25.61 -3.85
N LEU A 269 -15.97 -25.59 -3.15
CA LEU A 269 -14.91 -26.57 -3.32
C LEU A 269 -15.40 -27.98 -2.93
N ASN A 270 -16.07 -28.11 -1.79
CA ASN A 270 -16.62 -29.38 -1.31
C ASN A 270 -17.65 -29.94 -2.27
N GLU A 271 -18.59 -29.12 -2.76
CA GLU A 271 -19.57 -29.52 -3.78
C GLU A 271 -18.90 -30.03 -5.07
N ARG A 272 -17.80 -29.36 -5.49
CA ARG A 272 -17.03 -29.76 -6.67
C ARG A 272 -16.33 -31.11 -6.46
N ILE A 273 -15.76 -31.33 -5.24
CA ILE A 273 -15.12 -32.60 -4.87
C ILE A 273 -16.15 -33.74 -4.87
N GLU A 274 -17.34 -33.53 -4.32
CA GLU A 274 -18.43 -34.53 -4.29
C GLU A 274 -18.91 -34.88 -5.73
N ARG A 275 -19.07 -33.86 -6.57
CA ARG A 275 -19.58 -34.02 -7.93
C ARG A 275 -18.60 -34.71 -8.88
N TYR A 276 -17.30 -34.45 -8.75
CA TYR A 276 -16.28 -34.92 -9.70
C TYR A 276 -15.29 -35.95 -9.13
N GLY A 277 -15.41 -36.33 -7.87
CA GLY A 277 -14.58 -37.36 -7.24
C GLY A 277 -13.10 -37.01 -7.08
N GLN A 278 -12.72 -35.75 -7.27
CA GLN A 278 -11.32 -35.31 -7.15
C GLN A 278 -10.95 -35.11 -5.67
N ARG A 279 -10.41 -36.15 -5.04
CA ARG A 279 -9.94 -36.06 -3.67
C ARG A 279 -8.62 -35.27 -3.61
N GLY A 280 -8.63 -34.14 -2.91
CA GLY A 280 -7.44 -33.61 -2.20
C GLY A 280 -6.64 -32.48 -2.86
N SER A 281 -6.86 -32.05 -4.13
CA SER A 281 -5.91 -31.17 -4.81
C SER A 281 -6.10 -29.66 -4.61
N GLY A 282 -7.13 -29.19 -3.90
CA GLY A 282 -7.40 -27.76 -3.77
C GLY A 282 -7.59 -27.26 -2.33
N ALA A 283 -8.03 -28.13 -1.41
CA ALA A 283 -8.45 -27.71 -0.08
C ALA A 283 -7.31 -27.08 0.75
N ARG A 284 -6.13 -27.70 0.73
CA ARG A 284 -4.97 -27.16 1.47
C ARG A 284 -4.50 -25.80 0.90
N GLN A 285 -4.48 -25.67 -0.43
CA GLN A 285 -4.09 -24.41 -1.08
C GLN A 285 -5.12 -23.30 -0.79
N LEU A 286 -6.42 -23.64 -0.79
CA LEU A 286 -7.50 -22.73 -0.43
C LEU A 286 -7.35 -22.28 1.03
N GLU A 287 -7.15 -23.21 1.97
CA GLU A 287 -6.97 -22.92 3.39
C GLU A 287 -5.73 -22.03 3.63
N GLU A 288 -4.60 -22.32 2.97
CA GLU A 288 -3.39 -21.50 3.06
C GLU A 288 -3.63 -20.09 2.49
N ARG A 289 -4.40 -19.94 1.39
CA ARG A 289 -4.80 -18.65 0.83
C ARG A 289 -5.68 -17.88 1.82
N HIS A 290 -6.73 -18.51 2.35
CA HIS A 290 -7.64 -17.88 3.33
C HIS A 290 -6.90 -17.42 4.57
N ARG A 291 -5.96 -18.24 5.08
CA ARG A 291 -5.11 -17.85 6.22
C ARG A 291 -4.25 -16.62 5.90
N ARG A 292 -3.67 -16.54 4.68
CA ARG A 292 -2.88 -15.37 4.26
C ARG A 292 -3.75 -14.13 4.12
N GLU A 293 -4.93 -14.23 3.51
CA GLU A 293 -5.86 -13.12 3.34
C GLU A 293 -6.34 -12.56 4.68
N SER A 294 -6.78 -13.43 5.62
CA SER A 294 -7.17 -13.00 6.96
C SER A 294 -6.02 -12.33 7.71
N ARG A 295 -4.82 -12.89 7.62
CA ARG A 295 -3.64 -12.31 8.26
C ARG A 295 -3.28 -10.95 7.66
N ARG A 296 -3.39 -10.80 6.35
CA ARG A 296 -3.17 -9.52 5.67
C ARG A 296 -4.16 -8.47 6.16
N LEU A 297 -5.47 -8.78 6.10
CA LEU A 297 -6.51 -7.85 6.54
C LEU A 297 -6.29 -7.39 7.99
N ARG A 298 -6.03 -8.35 8.90
CA ARG A 298 -5.76 -8.04 10.29
C ARG A 298 -4.52 -7.16 10.48
N THR A 299 -3.44 -7.45 9.78
CA THR A 299 -2.21 -6.65 9.82
C THR A 299 -2.47 -5.22 9.32
N ASP A 300 -3.25 -5.07 8.25
CA ASP A 300 -3.58 -3.76 7.68
C ASP A 300 -4.49 -2.95 8.61
N GLU A 301 -5.51 -3.57 9.23
CA GLU A 301 -6.36 -2.93 10.25
C GLU A 301 -5.55 -2.45 11.46
N LEU A 302 -4.64 -3.29 11.98
CA LEU A 302 -3.76 -2.91 13.09
C LEU A 302 -2.83 -1.76 12.71
N ARG A 303 -2.23 -1.80 11.53
CA ARG A 303 -1.34 -0.73 11.04
C ARG A 303 -2.10 0.58 10.88
N MET A 304 -3.31 0.55 10.31
CA MET A 304 -4.17 1.73 10.20
C MET A 304 -4.56 2.27 11.58
N GLY A 305 -4.93 1.38 12.50
CA GLY A 305 -5.30 1.75 13.87
C GLY A 305 -4.15 2.40 14.63
N LEU A 306 -2.97 1.78 14.62
CA LEU A 306 -1.76 2.35 15.24
C LEU A 306 -1.36 3.68 14.59
N GLY A 307 -1.52 3.81 13.27
CA GLY A 307 -1.32 5.08 12.57
C GLY A 307 -2.30 6.17 13.00
N ALA A 308 -3.58 5.83 13.25
CA ALA A 308 -4.58 6.77 13.77
C ALA A 308 -4.26 7.19 15.22
N LEU A 309 -3.83 6.24 16.05
CA LEU A 309 -3.37 6.49 17.43
C LEU A 309 -2.14 7.41 17.44
N ALA A 310 -1.15 7.15 16.59
CA ALA A 310 0.02 8.02 16.43
C ALA A 310 -0.38 9.43 15.94
N GLY A 311 -1.42 9.52 15.10
CA GLY A 311 -2.00 10.79 14.68
C GLY A 311 -2.45 11.67 15.85
N ALA A 312 -3.15 11.09 16.85
CA ALA A 312 -3.57 11.82 18.04
C ALA A 312 -2.39 12.44 18.81
N TYR A 313 -1.29 11.68 18.97
CA TYR A 313 -0.11 12.20 19.65
C TYR A 313 0.69 13.20 18.81
N ARG A 314 0.70 13.09 17.48
CA ARG A 314 1.29 14.13 16.61
C ARG A 314 0.54 15.47 16.73
N ASP A 315 -0.78 15.44 16.79
CA ASP A 315 -1.57 16.65 16.96
C ASP A 315 -1.32 17.29 18.33
N GLU A 316 -1.25 16.46 19.39
CA GLU A 316 -0.88 16.95 20.73
C GLU A 316 0.52 17.56 20.74
N MET A 317 1.50 16.90 20.10
CA MET A 317 2.87 17.40 20.01
C MET A 317 2.96 18.76 19.33
N ALA A 318 2.07 19.04 18.36
CA ALA A 318 2.06 20.31 17.63
C ALA A 318 1.58 21.51 18.49
N VAL A 319 0.81 21.27 19.56
CA VAL A 319 0.22 22.31 20.42
C VAL A 319 0.77 22.31 21.85
N ALA A 320 1.42 21.23 22.28
CA ALA A 320 1.95 21.10 23.64
C ALA A 320 3.17 22.00 23.86
N ALA A 321 3.23 22.60 25.05
CA ALA A 321 4.41 23.38 25.49
C ALA A 321 5.65 22.48 25.72
N ASP A 322 5.44 21.21 26.12
CA ASP A 322 6.47 20.17 26.24
C ASP A 322 6.03 18.95 25.42
N PRO A 323 6.66 18.69 24.27
CA PRO A 323 6.29 17.57 23.39
C PRO A 323 6.88 16.22 23.84
N SER A 324 7.66 16.15 24.92
CA SER A 324 8.44 14.96 25.32
C SER A 324 7.55 13.73 25.55
N ALA A 325 6.39 13.90 26.21
CA ALA A 325 5.45 12.81 26.47
C ALA A 325 4.82 12.28 25.17
N ALA A 326 4.47 13.16 24.24
CA ALA A 326 3.93 12.78 22.93
C ALA A 326 5.00 12.07 22.08
N LEU A 327 6.25 12.52 22.12
CA LEU A 327 7.36 11.86 21.44
C LEU A 327 7.59 10.44 21.97
N ALA A 328 7.63 10.27 23.29
CA ALA A 328 7.76 8.94 23.91
C ALA A 328 6.59 8.00 23.54
N ALA A 329 5.37 8.55 23.40
CA ALA A 329 4.22 7.79 22.92
C ALA A 329 4.39 7.34 21.46
N LEU A 330 4.86 8.22 20.58
CA LEU A 330 5.12 7.89 19.18
C LEU A 330 6.20 6.80 19.04
N GLU A 331 7.28 6.87 19.81
CA GLU A 331 8.31 5.83 19.86
C GLU A 331 7.72 4.48 20.34
N ALA A 332 6.89 4.50 21.40
CA ALA A 332 6.24 3.29 21.91
C ALA A 332 5.27 2.65 20.90
N ILE A 333 4.56 3.47 20.12
CA ILE A 333 3.65 3.01 19.06
C ILE A 333 4.48 2.37 17.92
N GLN A 334 5.58 3.01 17.51
CA GLN A 334 6.47 2.48 16.48
C GLN A 334 7.08 1.14 16.89
N ASP A 335 7.67 1.05 18.09
CA ASP A 335 8.19 -0.20 18.66
C ASP A 335 7.13 -1.32 18.66
N THR A 336 5.88 -0.98 18.98
CA THR A 336 4.80 -1.97 19.01
C THR A 336 4.41 -2.42 17.61
N ALA A 337 4.35 -1.50 16.64
CA ALA A 337 4.08 -1.84 15.24
C ALA A 337 5.13 -2.81 14.69
N GLU A 338 6.43 -2.55 14.94
CA GLU A 338 7.53 -3.42 14.53
C GLU A 338 7.44 -4.81 15.19
N ARG A 339 7.13 -4.88 16.50
CA ARG A 339 6.97 -6.17 17.21
C ARG A 339 5.80 -6.98 16.68
N LEU A 340 4.69 -6.34 16.32
CA LEU A 340 3.50 -7.03 15.78
C LEU A 340 3.78 -7.73 14.44
N GLU A 341 4.82 -7.36 13.71
CA GLU A 341 5.24 -8.08 12.50
C GLU A 341 5.77 -9.49 12.76
N PHE A 342 6.35 -9.76 13.94
CA PHE A 342 6.93 -11.04 14.30
C PHE A 342 5.95 -12.03 14.93
N ASN A 343 4.63 -11.78 14.82
CA ASN A 343 3.57 -12.64 15.32
C ASN A 343 3.58 -12.92 16.84
N PRO A 344 3.73 -11.86 17.68
CA PRO A 344 3.62 -12.01 19.13
C PRO A 344 2.16 -12.20 19.55
N ASN A 345 1.93 -12.34 20.86
CA ASN A 345 0.59 -12.21 21.42
C ASN A 345 0.10 -10.76 21.23
N GLU A 346 -0.71 -10.52 20.21
CA GLU A 346 -1.25 -9.21 19.82
C GLU A 346 -1.91 -8.48 20.99
N GLU A 347 -2.78 -9.18 21.73
CA GLU A 347 -3.49 -8.60 22.87
C GLU A 347 -2.53 -8.07 23.92
N LEU A 348 -1.55 -8.88 24.29
CA LEU A 348 -0.56 -8.51 25.30
C LEU A 348 0.28 -7.32 24.87
N GLN A 349 0.69 -7.26 23.60
CA GLN A 349 1.47 -6.14 23.06
C GLN A 349 0.66 -4.84 23.04
N LEU A 350 -0.60 -4.90 22.62
CA LEU A 350 -1.48 -3.73 22.59
C LEU A 350 -1.82 -3.23 24.01
N ILE A 351 -2.09 -4.14 24.98
CA ILE A 351 -2.31 -3.74 26.37
C ILE A 351 -1.04 -3.12 26.95
N ALA A 352 0.14 -3.74 26.72
CA ALA A 352 1.41 -3.19 27.19
C ALA A 352 1.70 -1.80 26.60
N LEU A 353 1.35 -1.57 25.33
CA LEU A 353 1.37 -0.24 24.72
C LEU A 353 0.43 0.71 25.47
N ALA A 354 -0.85 0.36 25.60
CA ALA A 354 -1.87 1.24 26.19
C ALA A 354 -1.55 1.64 27.66
N VAL A 355 -0.92 0.77 28.43
CA VAL A 355 -0.45 1.08 29.80
C VAL A 355 0.68 2.11 29.79
N ARG A 356 1.52 2.15 28.76
CA ARG A 356 2.65 3.08 28.63
C ARG A 356 2.25 4.45 28.07
N LEU A 357 1.10 4.52 27.39
CA LEU A 357 0.67 5.74 26.72
C LEU A 357 0.21 6.82 27.73
N PRO A 358 0.66 8.07 27.58
CA PRO A 358 0.12 9.18 28.36
C PRO A 358 -1.33 9.47 27.97
N THR A 359 -2.14 9.87 28.96
CA THR A 359 -3.52 10.31 28.74
C THR A 359 -3.50 11.66 28.01
N LEU A 360 -4.34 11.81 26.98
CA LEU A 360 -4.62 13.09 26.35
C LEU A 360 -5.89 13.72 26.95
N THR A 361 -5.90 15.04 27.01
CA THR A 361 -7.06 15.81 27.54
C THR A 361 -8.05 16.17 26.41
#